data_4f4a28e3eafe46a3cfd7d0acf670dc78
#
_entry.id   4f4a28e3eafe46a3cfd7d0acf670dc78
#
_cell.length_a   1.000
_cell.length_b   1.000
_cell.length_c   1.000
_cell.angle_alpha   90.00
_cell.angle_beta   90.00
_cell.angle_gamma   90.00
#
_symmetry.space_group_name_H-M   'P 1'
#
loop_
_entity.id
_entity.type
_entity.pdbx_description
1 polymer ?
#
loop_
_entity_poly.entity_id
_entity_poly.type
_entity_poly.pdbx_seq_one_letter_code
_entity_poly.pdbx_strand_id
1 'polypeptide(L)'
;MKIVQVKISELKFAEYNPRKAGEKDIQDLKNSLKEFGFVDPIVVNSAPNRKNVIIGGHFRVRVVKDMGIREVPVVYVSIPDENKERELNLRLNKNLGQWDYDLLANFDEETLKRIGWIEGELCKIFNLDECKEDGLDEMKKISKLKILNLYSSIGGNRRLWGDLDITAVENNKGIAEAYRKLYPKDKVIVGDAHKYLEEHFNEYDFIWASPPCPTHSRLRKAGKGKPKYPDMRLYEEIIFLKGYFKGKWVVENVISWYEPLLEPQKRGRHYFWANFEIIEIGYPWEPAAGPMNKWNKIDFKAQASRFCFDEKDIPNVKGYSRATILRDLIHPKEGEYILKCAYGKTKIEGS
;
A
#
# COMPACT_ATOMS: atom_id res chain seq x y z
N MET A 1 -35.77 -15.57 2.94
CA MET A 1 -34.79 -16.36 2.18
C MET A 1 -34.67 -17.73 2.79
N LYS A 2 -34.63 -18.81 1.99
CA LYS A 2 -34.47 -20.17 2.50
C LYS A 2 -32.99 -20.58 2.36
N ILE A 3 -32.40 -21.08 3.44
CA ILE A 3 -31.05 -21.64 3.43
C ILE A 3 -31.16 -23.13 3.09
N VAL A 4 -30.34 -23.59 2.13
CA VAL A 4 -30.27 -24.99 1.71
C VAL A 4 -28.85 -25.48 1.74
N GLN A 5 -28.61 -26.76 2.07
CA GLN A 5 -27.29 -27.38 1.97
C GLN A 5 -27.03 -27.78 0.51
N VAL A 6 -25.88 -27.38 0.00
CA VAL A 6 -25.48 -27.65 -1.39
C VAL A 6 -24.05 -28.21 -1.41
N LYS A 7 -23.84 -29.23 -2.25
CA LYS A 7 -22.51 -29.81 -2.45
C LYS A 7 -21.57 -28.79 -3.10
N ILE A 8 -20.37 -28.66 -2.55
CA ILE A 8 -19.34 -27.75 -3.10
C ILE A 8 -19.03 -28.09 -4.57
N SER A 9 -19.11 -29.35 -4.95
CA SER A 9 -18.90 -29.81 -6.33
C SER A 9 -19.91 -29.27 -7.35
N GLU A 10 -21.08 -28.80 -6.90
CA GLU A 10 -22.11 -28.21 -7.74
C GLU A 10 -21.93 -26.70 -7.93
N LEU A 11 -21.10 -26.07 -7.08
CA LEU A 11 -20.88 -24.63 -7.08
C LEU A 11 -19.82 -24.24 -8.12
N LYS A 12 -20.03 -23.11 -8.79
CA LYS A 12 -19.13 -22.55 -9.80
C LYS A 12 -18.49 -21.26 -9.26
N PHE A 13 -17.17 -21.22 -9.27
CA PHE A 13 -16.46 -19.99 -8.93
C PHE A 13 -16.63 -18.96 -10.04
N ALA A 14 -16.93 -17.72 -9.67
CA ALA A 14 -16.98 -16.62 -10.63
C ALA A 14 -15.56 -16.17 -10.97
N GLU A 15 -15.22 -16.17 -12.28
CA GLU A 15 -13.89 -15.76 -12.78
C GLU A 15 -13.60 -14.28 -12.51
N TYR A 16 -14.63 -13.46 -12.43
CA TYR A 16 -14.52 -12.01 -12.19
C TYR A 16 -14.29 -11.63 -10.74
N ASN A 17 -14.28 -12.58 -9.78
CA ASN A 17 -14.12 -12.24 -8.37
C ASN A 17 -12.72 -11.66 -8.08
N PRO A 18 -12.60 -10.36 -7.69
CA PRO A 18 -11.31 -9.70 -7.57
C PRO A 18 -10.60 -9.98 -6.24
N ARG A 19 -11.24 -10.69 -5.30
CA ARG A 19 -10.76 -10.84 -3.93
C ARG A 19 -9.69 -11.92 -3.81
N LYS A 20 -8.54 -11.53 -3.27
CA LYS A 20 -7.46 -12.43 -2.82
C LYS A 20 -7.43 -12.42 -1.30
N ALA A 21 -6.98 -13.49 -0.69
CA ALA A 21 -6.79 -13.62 0.75
C ALA A 21 -5.38 -14.06 1.05
N GLY A 22 -4.79 -13.50 2.10
CA GLY A 22 -3.49 -13.90 2.61
C GLY A 22 -3.59 -15.19 3.46
N GLU A 23 -2.46 -15.77 3.82
CA GLU A 23 -2.39 -16.99 4.65
C GLU A 23 -3.03 -16.78 6.02
N LYS A 24 -2.82 -15.62 6.63
CA LYS A 24 -3.44 -15.25 7.91
C LYS A 24 -4.96 -15.23 7.82
N ASP A 25 -5.53 -14.60 6.78
CA ASP A 25 -6.99 -14.55 6.58
C ASP A 25 -7.58 -15.97 6.45
N ILE A 26 -6.83 -16.88 5.81
CA ILE A 26 -7.20 -18.29 5.68
C ILE A 26 -7.25 -18.96 7.05
N GLN A 27 -6.25 -18.73 7.88
CA GLN A 27 -6.16 -19.34 9.21
C GLN A 27 -7.24 -18.80 10.16
N ASP A 28 -7.44 -17.49 10.18
CA ASP A 28 -8.46 -16.82 10.98
C ASP A 28 -9.87 -17.32 10.61
N LEU A 29 -10.14 -17.44 9.31
CA LEU A 29 -11.41 -18.00 8.84
C LEU A 29 -11.56 -19.49 9.20
N LYS A 30 -10.50 -20.30 9.10
CA LYS A 30 -10.52 -21.71 9.56
C LYS A 30 -10.88 -21.82 11.03
N ASN A 31 -10.29 -20.97 11.87
CA ASN A 31 -10.55 -20.96 13.30
C ASN A 31 -12.02 -20.57 13.59
N SER A 32 -12.51 -19.51 12.94
CA SER A 32 -13.90 -19.06 13.06
C SER A 32 -14.89 -20.14 12.63
N LEU A 33 -14.64 -20.81 11.49
CA LEU A 33 -15.49 -21.88 10.99
C LEU A 33 -15.49 -23.13 11.90
N LYS A 34 -14.36 -23.43 12.56
CA LYS A 34 -14.28 -24.52 13.54
C LYS A 34 -15.06 -24.22 14.83
N GLU A 35 -15.01 -22.97 15.28
CA GLU A 35 -15.60 -22.55 16.55
C GLU A 35 -17.12 -22.31 16.41
N PHE A 36 -17.53 -21.62 15.37
CA PHE A 36 -18.92 -21.15 15.19
C PHE A 36 -19.68 -21.80 14.03
N GLY A 37 -18.98 -22.58 13.20
CA GLY A 37 -19.59 -23.12 11.98
C GLY A 37 -19.88 -22.05 10.92
N PHE A 38 -20.84 -22.33 10.05
CA PHE A 38 -21.32 -21.38 9.04
C PHE A 38 -22.40 -20.46 9.60
N VAL A 39 -22.00 -19.29 10.10
CA VAL A 39 -22.94 -18.25 10.58
C VAL A 39 -23.45 -17.36 9.45
N ASP A 40 -22.73 -17.29 8.32
CA ASP A 40 -23.05 -16.46 7.15
C ASP A 40 -23.05 -17.34 5.89
N PRO A 41 -24.23 -17.60 5.28
CA PRO A 41 -24.36 -18.53 4.14
C PRO A 41 -23.69 -18.01 2.87
N ILE A 42 -23.41 -18.91 1.93
CA ILE A 42 -22.89 -18.59 0.61
C ILE A 42 -24.01 -18.05 -0.27
N VAL A 43 -23.79 -16.91 -0.93
CA VAL A 43 -24.76 -16.34 -1.88
C VAL A 43 -24.49 -16.87 -3.27
N VAL A 44 -25.50 -17.52 -3.88
CA VAL A 44 -25.37 -18.24 -5.14
C VAL A 44 -26.47 -17.84 -6.10
N ASN A 45 -26.17 -17.78 -7.40
CA ASN A 45 -27.14 -17.45 -8.43
C ASN A 45 -27.99 -18.67 -8.80
N SER A 46 -29.32 -18.47 -8.86
CA SER A 46 -30.30 -19.48 -9.28
C SER A 46 -30.83 -19.28 -10.72
N ALA A 47 -30.48 -18.20 -11.40
CA ALA A 47 -30.91 -17.93 -12.74
C ALA A 47 -30.46 -19.06 -13.70
N PRO A 48 -31.28 -19.56 -14.64
CA PRO A 48 -30.94 -20.72 -15.45
C PRO A 48 -29.60 -20.60 -16.19
N ASN A 49 -29.32 -19.43 -16.75
CA ASN A 49 -28.06 -19.13 -17.47
C ASN A 49 -26.84 -18.92 -16.58
N ARG A 50 -27.04 -18.71 -15.26
CA ARG A 50 -26.01 -18.46 -14.27
C ARG A 50 -26.11 -19.41 -13.08
N LYS A 51 -26.77 -20.55 -13.26
CA LYS A 51 -27.05 -21.49 -12.17
C LYS A 51 -25.79 -21.95 -11.44
N ASN A 52 -25.87 -21.87 -10.12
CA ASN A 52 -24.82 -22.28 -9.17
C ASN A 52 -23.54 -21.44 -9.22
N VAL A 53 -23.54 -20.25 -9.85
CA VAL A 53 -22.41 -19.31 -9.76
C VAL A 53 -22.40 -18.65 -8.39
N ILE A 54 -21.26 -18.69 -7.70
CA ILE A 54 -21.07 -18.05 -6.40
C ILE A 54 -20.98 -16.53 -6.61
N ILE A 55 -21.83 -15.77 -5.91
CA ILE A 55 -21.80 -14.30 -5.90
C ILE A 55 -21.06 -13.79 -4.67
N GLY A 56 -21.31 -14.38 -3.50
CA GLY A 56 -20.67 -14.02 -2.25
C GLY A 56 -20.19 -15.24 -1.46
N GLY A 57 -19.04 -15.13 -0.79
CA GLY A 57 -18.47 -16.20 0.02
C GLY A 57 -17.48 -17.13 -0.71
N HIS A 58 -16.91 -16.71 -1.84
CA HIS A 58 -15.89 -17.47 -2.59
C HIS A 58 -14.75 -17.96 -1.69
N PHE A 59 -14.28 -17.09 -0.79
CA PHE A 59 -13.19 -17.41 0.11
C PHE A 59 -13.59 -18.50 1.11
N ARG A 60 -14.79 -18.39 1.70
CA ARG A 60 -15.33 -19.42 2.61
C ARG A 60 -15.39 -20.78 1.92
N VAL A 61 -15.88 -20.85 0.70
CA VAL A 61 -15.95 -22.11 -0.06
C VAL A 61 -14.58 -22.72 -0.31
N ARG A 62 -13.54 -21.92 -0.62
CA ARG A 62 -12.16 -22.41 -0.76
C ARG A 62 -11.65 -23.02 0.53
N VAL A 63 -11.76 -22.26 1.64
CA VAL A 63 -11.25 -22.69 2.95
C VAL A 63 -11.91 -23.99 3.41
N VAL A 64 -13.24 -24.11 3.32
CA VAL A 64 -13.93 -25.32 3.77
C VAL A 64 -13.70 -26.52 2.86
N LYS A 65 -13.43 -26.31 1.58
CA LYS A 65 -12.99 -27.37 0.66
C LYS A 65 -11.66 -27.94 1.13
N ASP A 66 -10.70 -27.09 1.53
CA ASP A 66 -9.41 -27.52 2.08
C ASP A 66 -9.54 -28.19 3.46
N MET A 67 -10.61 -27.88 4.21
CA MET A 67 -10.96 -28.55 5.47
C MET A 67 -11.69 -29.90 5.27
N GLY A 68 -11.94 -30.34 4.01
CA GLY A 68 -12.62 -31.58 3.69
C GLY A 68 -14.15 -31.55 3.84
N ILE A 69 -14.74 -30.38 4.05
CA ILE A 69 -16.19 -30.19 4.11
C ILE A 69 -16.77 -30.31 2.70
N ARG A 70 -17.84 -31.07 2.55
CA ARG A 70 -18.42 -31.39 1.22
C ARG A 70 -19.67 -30.58 0.89
N GLU A 71 -20.37 -30.06 1.88
CA GLU A 71 -21.61 -29.32 1.72
C GLU A 71 -21.55 -28.01 2.49
N VAL A 72 -22.18 -26.97 1.95
CA VAL A 72 -22.20 -25.63 2.54
C VAL A 72 -23.62 -25.06 2.52
N PRO A 73 -23.97 -24.21 3.50
CA PRO A 73 -25.24 -23.50 3.50
C PRO A 73 -25.25 -22.41 2.43
N VAL A 74 -26.28 -22.41 1.59
CA VAL A 74 -26.43 -21.52 0.44
C VAL A 74 -27.75 -20.77 0.50
N VAL A 75 -27.71 -19.50 0.16
CA VAL A 75 -28.88 -18.68 -0.17
C VAL A 75 -28.88 -18.39 -1.67
N TYR A 76 -29.99 -18.71 -2.31
CA TYR A 76 -30.14 -18.46 -3.76
C TYR A 76 -30.75 -17.08 -4.03
N VAL A 77 -30.17 -16.38 -5.00
CA VAL A 77 -30.70 -15.15 -5.61
C VAL A 77 -30.81 -15.35 -7.11
N SER A 78 -31.86 -14.82 -7.75
CA SER A 78 -32.04 -14.96 -9.19
C SER A 78 -31.61 -13.67 -9.90
N ILE A 79 -30.48 -13.71 -10.58
CA ILE A 79 -29.90 -12.56 -11.31
C ILE A 79 -29.44 -13.07 -12.70
N PRO A 80 -30.30 -12.97 -13.73
CA PRO A 80 -29.94 -13.40 -15.10
C PRO A 80 -28.87 -12.55 -15.78
N ASP A 81 -28.76 -11.27 -15.36
CA ASP A 81 -27.81 -10.28 -15.91
C ASP A 81 -26.46 -10.39 -15.16
N GLU A 82 -25.41 -10.75 -15.90
CA GLU A 82 -24.05 -10.89 -15.34
C GLU A 82 -23.48 -9.57 -14.80
N ASN A 83 -23.82 -8.43 -15.37
CA ASN A 83 -23.33 -7.14 -14.87
C ASN A 83 -23.94 -6.81 -13.51
N LYS A 84 -25.22 -7.10 -13.32
CA LYS A 84 -25.89 -6.98 -12.00
C LYS A 84 -25.35 -8.00 -10.98
N GLU A 85 -25.00 -9.21 -11.43
CA GLU A 85 -24.35 -10.21 -10.59
C GLU A 85 -22.99 -9.72 -10.10
N ARG A 86 -22.17 -9.16 -11.01
CA ARG A 86 -20.87 -8.54 -10.68
C ARG A 86 -21.02 -7.34 -9.74
N GLU A 87 -22.02 -6.50 -9.99
CA GLU A 87 -22.33 -5.37 -9.11
C GLU A 87 -22.69 -5.84 -7.70
N LEU A 88 -23.53 -6.87 -7.57
CA LEU A 88 -23.87 -7.43 -6.26
C LEU A 88 -22.65 -8.02 -5.55
N ASN A 89 -21.77 -8.74 -6.27
CA ASN A 89 -20.52 -9.24 -5.72
C ASN A 89 -19.67 -8.09 -5.12
N LEU A 90 -19.53 -6.98 -5.83
CA LEU A 90 -18.80 -5.81 -5.34
C LEU A 90 -19.47 -5.17 -4.13
N ARG A 91 -20.80 -5.02 -4.13
CA ARG A 91 -21.56 -4.44 -3.02
C ARG A 91 -21.46 -5.28 -1.75
N LEU A 92 -21.52 -6.60 -1.84
CA LEU A 92 -21.35 -7.53 -0.71
C LEU A 92 -19.94 -7.45 -0.08
N ASN A 93 -18.96 -6.97 -0.83
CA ASN A 93 -17.58 -6.85 -0.36
C ASN A 93 -17.19 -5.43 0.09
N LYS A 94 -17.90 -4.39 -0.37
CA LYS A 94 -17.55 -2.98 -0.11
C LYS A 94 -18.29 -2.39 1.09
N ASN A 95 -19.53 -2.78 1.34
CA ASN A 95 -20.43 -2.12 2.30
C ASN A 95 -20.34 -2.77 3.70
N LEU A 96 -19.11 -2.82 4.28
CA LEU A 96 -18.90 -3.40 5.62
C LEU A 96 -19.06 -2.37 6.77
N GLY A 97 -19.44 -1.11 6.45
CA GLY A 97 -19.56 -0.06 7.45
C GLY A 97 -18.23 0.45 8.00
N GLN A 98 -18.29 1.33 8.97
CA GLN A 98 -17.16 1.78 9.78
C GLN A 98 -17.35 1.28 11.20
N TRP A 99 -16.23 0.97 11.89
CA TRP A 99 -16.24 0.56 13.28
C TRP A 99 -16.43 1.77 14.19
N ASP A 100 -17.34 1.64 15.15
CA ASP A 100 -17.45 2.54 16.29
C ASP A 100 -16.44 2.06 17.36
N TYR A 101 -15.35 2.79 17.51
CA TYR A 101 -14.26 2.40 18.42
C TYR A 101 -14.67 2.52 19.89
N ASP A 102 -15.60 3.42 20.23
CA ASP A 102 -16.10 3.57 21.61
C ASP A 102 -16.95 2.36 22.01
N LEU A 103 -17.74 1.81 21.07
CA LEU A 103 -18.47 0.57 21.29
C LEU A 103 -17.55 -0.67 21.31
N LEU A 104 -16.50 -0.68 20.50
CA LEU A 104 -15.50 -1.76 20.50
C LEU A 104 -14.72 -1.82 21.82
N ALA A 105 -14.50 -0.69 22.49
CA ALA A 105 -13.85 -0.64 23.80
C ALA A 105 -14.62 -1.37 24.91
N ASN A 106 -15.89 -1.76 24.67
CA ASN A 106 -16.64 -2.60 25.60
C ASN A 106 -16.36 -4.11 25.46
N PHE A 107 -15.61 -4.54 24.45
CA PHE A 107 -15.17 -5.92 24.31
C PHE A 107 -13.83 -6.10 25.03
N ASP A 108 -13.58 -7.29 25.57
CA ASP A 108 -12.30 -7.58 26.19
C ASP A 108 -11.17 -7.69 25.12
N GLU A 109 -9.99 -7.26 25.50
CA GLU A 109 -8.82 -7.18 24.62
C GLU A 109 -8.42 -8.56 24.07
N GLU A 110 -8.51 -9.62 24.91
CA GLU A 110 -8.15 -10.99 24.48
C GLU A 110 -9.09 -11.49 23.39
N THR A 111 -10.40 -11.20 23.50
CA THR A 111 -11.37 -11.52 22.47
C THR A 111 -11.03 -10.81 21.16
N LEU A 112 -10.73 -9.51 21.22
CA LEU A 112 -10.34 -8.74 20.03
C LEU A 112 -9.05 -9.26 19.39
N LYS A 113 -8.03 -9.58 20.19
CA LYS A 113 -6.78 -10.22 19.71
C LYS A 113 -7.05 -11.56 19.05
N ARG A 114 -7.86 -12.41 19.66
CA ARG A 114 -8.21 -13.76 19.17
C ARG A 114 -8.91 -13.72 17.81
N ILE A 115 -9.73 -12.70 17.56
CA ILE A 115 -10.44 -12.53 16.28
C ILE A 115 -9.68 -11.72 15.24
N GLY A 116 -8.40 -11.40 15.51
CA GLY A 116 -7.49 -10.87 14.51
C GLY A 116 -7.20 -9.36 14.58
N TRP A 117 -7.70 -8.65 15.61
CA TRP A 117 -7.33 -7.26 15.83
C TRP A 117 -5.85 -7.15 16.23
N ILE A 118 -5.13 -6.25 15.57
CA ILE A 118 -3.72 -6.01 15.83
C ILE A 118 -3.52 -4.95 16.91
N GLU A 119 -2.36 -4.97 17.57
CA GLU A 119 -2.03 -4.10 18.70
C GLU A 119 -2.26 -2.60 18.42
N GLY A 120 -1.87 -2.11 17.25
CA GLY A 120 -2.11 -0.71 16.86
C GLY A 120 -3.60 -0.34 16.66
N GLU A 121 -4.48 -1.31 16.43
CA GLU A 121 -5.94 -1.11 16.37
C GLU A 121 -6.53 -1.16 17.78
N LEU A 122 -6.04 -2.08 18.63
CA LEU A 122 -6.44 -2.19 20.04
C LEU A 122 -6.09 -0.93 20.81
N CYS A 123 -4.93 -0.33 20.54
CA CYS A 123 -4.55 0.94 21.12
C CYS A 123 -5.53 2.08 20.81
N LYS A 124 -6.07 2.09 19.60
CA LYS A 124 -7.10 3.07 19.22
C LYS A 124 -8.45 2.79 19.88
N ILE A 125 -8.79 1.52 20.07
CA ILE A 125 -10.04 1.09 20.71
C ILE A 125 -10.03 1.44 22.20
N PHE A 126 -8.93 1.11 22.88
CA PHE A 126 -8.84 1.24 24.34
C PHE A 126 -8.21 2.56 24.82
N ASN A 127 -7.82 3.46 23.91
CA ASN A 127 -7.07 4.70 24.25
C ASN A 127 -5.89 4.45 25.19
N LEU A 128 -5.16 3.35 24.97
CA LEU A 128 -4.06 2.94 25.83
C LEU A 128 -2.87 3.89 25.67
N ASP A 129 -2.51 4.58 26.76
CA ASP A 129 -1.34 5.46 26.80
C ASP A 129 -0.02 4.70 26.66
N GLU A 130 0.01 3.40 26.98
CA GLU A 130 1.18 2.53 26.81
C GLU A 130 1.63 2.39 25.34
N CYS A 131 0.71 2.49 24.38
CA CYS A 131 1.10 2.57 22.96
C CYS A 131 1.74 3.91 22.59
N LYS A 132 1.60 4.92 23.43
CA LYS A 132 2.33 6.19 23.28
C LYS A 132 3.76 6.07 23.78
N GLU A 133 4.06 5.22 24.77
CA GLU A 133 5.42 5.03 25.27
C GLU A 133 6.29 4.22 24.31
N ASP A 134 5.80 3.13 23.73
CA ASP A 134 6.53 2.40 22.68
C ASP A 134 6.70 3.27 21.42
N GLY A 135 5.67 4.01 21.02
CA GLY A 135 5.76 4.99 19.93
C GLY A 135 6.65 6.18 20.25
N LEU A 136 6.74 6.61 21.51
CA LEU A 136 7.63 7.70 21.96
C LEU A 136 9.10 7.28 21.98
N ASP A 137 9.43 6.06 22.38
CA ASP A 137 10.81 5.55 22.35
C ASP A 137 11.27 5.23 20.92
N GLU A 138 10.39 4.75 20.07
CA GLU A 138 10.66 4.61 18.63
C GLU A 138 10.80 5.97 17.94
N MET A 139 9.93 6.92 18.23
CA MET A 139 10.04 8.30 17.73
C MET A 139 11.31 8.98 18.24
N LYS A 140 11.73 8.74 19.47
CA LYS A 140 13.02 9.23 20.01
C LYS A 140 14.23 8.57 19.34
N LYS A 141 14.15 7.31 18.95
CA LYS A 141 15.18 6.65 18.14
C LYS A 141 15.23 7.23 16.73
N ILE A 142 14.06 7.37 16.09
CA ILE A 142 13.94 7.94 14.75
C ILE A 142 14.40 9.41 14.73
N SER A 143 14.11 10.19 15.77
CA SER A 143 14.48 11.61 15.84
C SER A 143 16.00 11.90 15.86
N LYS A 144 16.82 10.88 16.12
CA LYS A 144 18.29 10.97 16.10
C LYS A 144 18.91 10.49 14.79
N LEU A 145 18.13 9.95 13.88
CA LEU A 145 18.62 9.38 12.64
C LEU A 145 19.01 10.47 11.65
N LYS A 146 20.14 10.26 10.99
CA LYS A 146 20.53 11.01 9.81
C LYS A 146 19.96 10.34 8.57
N ILE A 147 19.10 11.03 7.85
CA ILE A 147 18.36 10.49 6.72
C ILE A 147 18.84 11.14 5.42
N LEU A 148 19.14 10.31 4.43
CA LEU A 148 19.39 10.74 3.06
C LEU A 148 18.16 10.47 2.20
N ASN A 149 17.57 11.52 1.62
CA ASN A 149 16.45 11.46 0.71
C ASN A 149 16.87 11.84 -0.71
N LEU A 150 17.13 10.84 -1.53
CA LEU A 150 17.63 10.98 -2.91
C LEU A 150 16.47 11.11 -3.89
N TYR A 151 16.66 11.94 -4.93
CA TYR A 151 15.62 12.24 -5.93
C TYR A 151 14.37 12.81 -5.25
N SER A 152 14.59 13.72 -4.31
CA SER A 152 13.60 14.11 -3.30
C SER A 152 12.36 14.82 -3.86
N SER A 153 12.41 15.32 -5.09
CA SER A 153 11.36 16.16 -5.65
C SER A 153 10.97 17.29 -4.65
N ILE A 154 9.70 17.53 -4.42
CA ILE A 154 9.21 18.45 -3.38
C ILE A 154 8.96 17.75 -2.03
N GLY A 155 9.45 16.52 -1.83
CA GLY A 155 9.39 15.80 -0.56
C GLY A 155 8.04 15.15 -0.26
N GLY A 156 7.42 14.47 -1.22
CA GLY A 156 6.17 13.75 -1.01
C GLY A 156 6.30 12.68 0.08
N ASN A 157 7.29 11.80 -0.02
CA ASN A 157 7.61 10.78 0.98
C ASN A 157 7.96 11.39 2.36
N ARG A 158 8.62 12.57 2.33
CA ARG A 158 9.12 13.30 3.51
C ARG A 158 8.00 13.96 4.33
N ARG A 159 6.87 14.25 3.72
CA ARG A 159 5.85 15.18 4.24
C ARG A 159 5.37 14.90 5.66
N LEU A 160 5.30 13.64 6.06
CA LEU A 160 4.82 13.22 7.38
C LEU A 160 5.91 12.64 8.30
N TRP A 161 7.20 12.80 7.96
CA TRP A 161 8.29 12.26 8.79
C TRP A 161 8.58 13.07 10.06
N GLY A 162 8.00 14.25 10.23
CA GLY A 162 8.22 15.09 11.40
C GLY A 162 9.56 15.85 11.38
N ASP A 163 10.09 16.18 12.56
CA ASP A 163 11.33 16.94 12.73
C ASP A 163 12.51 15.96 12.82
N LEU A 164 13.16 15.68 11.69
CA LEU A 164 14.28 14.74 11.55
C LEU A 164 15.48 15.44 10.91
N ASP A 165 16.68 14.88 11.10
CA ASP A 165 17.92 15.34 10.43
C ASP A 165 17.97 14.77 9.02
N ILE A 166 17.56 15.57 8.02
CA ILE A 166 17.40 15.13 6.64
C ILE A 166 18.30 15.91 5.69
N THR A 167 19.01 15.18 4.85
CA THR A 167 19.66 15.70 3.65
C THR A 167 18.86 15.24 2.44
N ALA A 168 18.30 16.18 1.69
CA ALA A 168 17.58 15.95 0.44
C ALA A 168 18.47 16.29 -0.76
N VAL A 169 18.49 15.43 -1.77
CA VAL A 169 19.22 15.65 -3.02
C VAL A 169 18.25 15.72 -4.18
N GLU A 170 18.27 16.82 -4.91
CA GLU A 170 17.41 17.08 -6.07
C GLU A 170 18.22 17.80 -7.16
N ASN A 171 18.15 17.29 -8.41
CA ASN A 171 18.93 17.85 -9.50
C ASN A 171 18.34 19.13 -10.09
N ASN A 172 17.02 19.31 -9.99
CA ASN A 172 16.35 20.50 -10.50
C ASN A 172 16.36 21.62 -9.48
N LYS A 173 17.06 22.71 -9.79
CA LYS A 173 17.20 23.87 -8.90
C LYS A 173 15.85 24.47 -8.45
N GLY A 174 14.88 24.59 -9.37
CA GLY A 174 13.55 25.15 -9.04
C GLY A 174 12.74 24.25 -8.13
N ILE A 175 12.85 22.93 -8.27
CA ILE A 175 12.20 21.96 -7.39
C ILE A 175 12.90 21.97 -6.02
N ALA A 176 14.22 22.00 -5.98
CA ALA A 176 14.99 22.09 -4.74
C ALA A 176 14.69 23.37 -3.95
N GLU A 177 14.46 24.50 -4.63
CA GLU A 177 14.05 25.75 -3.98
C GLU A 177 12.65 25.64 -3.37
N ALA A 178 11.72 24.95 -4.03
CA ALA A 178 10.40 24.67 -3.45
C ALA A 178 10.51 23.74 -2.22
N TYR A 179 11.35 22.70 -2.29
CA TYR A 179 11.63 21.83 -1.17
C TYR A 179 12.16 22.63 0.05
N ARG A 180 13.14 23.53 -0.14
CA ARG A 180 13.68 24.37 0.96
C ARG A 180 12.63 25.23 1.64
N LYS A 181 11.66 25.72 0.89
CA LYS A 181 10.54 26.51 1.45
C LYS A 181 9.61 25.65 2.31
N LEU A 182 9.38 24.39 1.89
CA LEU A 182 8.52 23.44 2.60
C LEU A 182 9.18 22.85 3.84
N TYR A 183 10.50 22.67 3.80
CA TYR A 183 11.30 22.04 4.85
C TYR A 183 12.55 22.87 5.15
N PRO A 184 12.40 24.02 5.84
CA PRO A 184 13.50 24.96 6.03
C PRO A 184 14.63 24.44 6.95
N LYS A 185 14.39 23.36 7.70
CA LYS A 185 15.39 22.71 8.55
C LYS A 185 16.20 21.64 7.81
N ASP A 186 15.70 21.12 6.70
CA ASP A 186 16.38 20.06 5.95
C ASP A 186 17.57 20.64 5.17
N LYS A 187 18.66 19.91 5.11
CA LYS A 187 19.81 20.24 4.22
C LYS A 187 19.44 19.84 2.80
N VAL A 188 19.48 20.79 1.85
CA VAL A 188 19.11 20.53 0.45
C VAL A 188 20.30 20.73 -0.47
N ILE A 189 20.70 19.66 -1.15
CA ILE A 189 21.78 19.61 -2.13
C ILE A 189 21.18 19.66 -3.53
N VAL A 190 21.67 20.55 -4.38
CA VAL A 190 21.33 20.57 -5.80
C VAL A 190 22.44 19.83 -6.56
N GLY A 191 22.15 18.63 -7.06
CA GLY A 191 23.15 17.80 -7.70
C GLY A 191 22.65 16.46 -8.19
N ASP A 192 23.55 15.65 -8.70
CA ASP A 192 23.28 14.28 -9.10
C ASP A 192 23.17 13.40 -7.86
N ALA A 193 21.99 12.77 -7.67
CA ALA A 193 21.69 11.97 -6.51
C ALA A 193 22.50 10.66 -6.47
N HIS A 194 22.76 10.05 -7.63
CA HIS A 194 23.58 8.84 -7.74
C HIS A 194 25.01 9.09 -7.29
N LYS A 195 25.63 10.15 -7.81
CA LYS A 195 26.98 10.54 -7.43
C LYS A 195 27.05 10.90 -5.94
N TYR A 196 26.06 11.64 -5.42
CA TYR A 196 26.01 11.98 -4.00
C TYR A 196 25.88 10.74 -3.12
N LEU A 197 25.09 9.74 -3.55
CA LEU A 197 24.99 8.45 -2.87
C LEU A 197 26.36 7.79 -2.74
N GLU A 198 27.10 7.64 -3.83
CA GLU A 198 28.41 6.99 -3.84
C GLU A 198 29.43 7.66 -2.92
N GLU A 199 29.41 9.01 -2.86
CA GLU A 199 30.36 9.79 -2.09
C GLU A 199 30.04 9.88 -0.59
N HIS A 200 28.73 9.76 -0.19
CA HIS A 200 28.27 10.14 1.14
C HIS A 200 27.40 9.09 1.86
N PHE A 201 27.15 7.92 1.28
CA PHE A 201 26.18 6.94 1.81
C PHE A 201 26.43 6.54 3.29
N ASN A 202 27.70 6.46 3.70
CA ASN A 202 28.09 6.02 5.05
C ASN A 202 27.93 7.09 6.14
N GLU A 203 27.51 8.31 5.79
CA GLU A 203 27.22 9.40 6.74
C GLU A 203 25.81 9.32 7.33
N TYR A 204 24.97 8.39 6.84
CA TYR A 204 23.54 8.30 7.14
C TYR A 204 23.17 6.98 7.80
N ASP A 205 22.03 6.99 8.50
CA ASP A 205 21.43 5.81 9.13
C ASP A 205 20.33 5.20 8.27
N PHE A 206 19.63 6.06 7.50
CA PHE A 206 18.56 5.66 6.59
C PHE A 206 18.72 6.33 5.24
N ILE A 207 18.54 5.56 4.16
CA ILE A 207 18.58 6.07 2.78
C ILE A 207 17.28 5.72 2.07
N TRP A 208 16.61 6.75 1.54
CA TRP A 208 15.50 6.63 0.61
C TRP A 208 15.95 7.12 -0.77
N ALA A 209 15.74 6.29 -1.80
CA ALA A 209 16.00 6.67 -3.19
C ALA A 209 14.76 6.41 -4.06
N SER A 210 14.38 7.40 -4.87
CA SER A 210 13.31 7.29 -5.87
C SER A 210 13.86 7.67 -7.25
N PRO A 211 14.73 6.82 -7.86
CA PRO A 211 15.35 7.12 -9.14
C PRO A 211 14.31 7.32 -10.25
N PRO A 212 14.65 8.09 -11.32
CA PRO A 212 13.71 8.47 -12.37
C PRO A 212 12.99 7.29 -13.03
N CYS A 213 11.66 7.29 -13.01
CA CYS A 213 10.82 6.23 -13.52
C CYS A 213 10.50 6.22 -15.03
N PRO A 214 10.80 7.26 -15.87
CA PRO A 214 10.30 7.31 -17.25
C PRO A 214 10.70 6.14 -18.15
N THR A 215 11.83 5.48 -17.91
CA THR A 215 12.29 4.33 -18.68
C THR A 215 11.71 3.01 -18.20
N HIS A 216 11.18 2.97 -16.97
CA HIS A 216 10.64 1.78 -16.30
C HIS A 216 9.11 1.67 -16.42
N SER A 217 8.42 2.82 -16.51
CA SER A 217 6.96 2.89 -16.48
C SER A 217 6.26 2.11 -17.59
N ARG A 218 5.17 1.40 -17.27
CA ARG A 218 4.28 0.70 -18.22
C ARG A 218 3.69 1.61 -19.29
N LEU A 219 3.53 2.90 -19.01
CA LEU A 219 3.08 3.90 -19.99
C LEU A 219 3.99 3.99 -21.20
N ARG A 220 5.21 3.55 -21.07
CA ARG A 220 6.18 3.51 -22.17
C ARG A 220 5.71 2.64 -23.33
N LYS A 221 4.99 1.55 -23.08
CA LYS A 221 4.43 0.68 -24.12
C LYS A 221 3.30 1.34 -24.92
N ALA A 222 2.65 2.36 -24.36
CA ALA A 222 1.52 3.04 -24.99
C ALA A 222 1.93 4.15 -25.97
N GLY A 223 3.22 4.53 -26.02
CA GLY A 223 3.72 5.62 -26.88
C GLY A 223 4.27 5.12 -28.21
N LYS A 224 4.06 5.91 -29.29
CA LYS A 224 4.61 5.66 -30.64
C LYS A 224 6.09 6.05 -30.78
N GLY A 225 6.81 6.24 -29.70
CA GLY A 225 8.22 6.69 -29.70
C GLY A 225 9.21 5.53 -29.86
N LYS A 226 10.49 5.88 -30.14
CA LYS A 226 11.59 4.90 -30.20
C LYS A 226 11.70 4.13 -28.88
N PRO A 227 12.03 2.82 -28.90
CA PRO A 227 12.29 2.05 -27.70
C PRO A 227 13.36 2.74 -26.85
N LYS A 228 13.09 2.90 -25.56
CA LYS A 228 14.12 3.30 -24.59
C LYS A 228 14.34 2.14 -23.63
N TYR A 229 15.56 1.72 -23.49
CA TYR A 229 15.94 0.69 -22.53
C TYR A 229 15.78 1.21 -21.10
N PRO A 230 15.56 0.33 -20.12
CA PRO A 230 15.57 0.71 -18.71
C PRO A 230 16.87 1.39 -18.31
N ASP A 231 16.78 2.43 -17.50
CA ASP A 231 17.97 3.05 -16.91
C ASP A 231 18.51 2.12 -15.81
N MET A 232 19.68 1.54 -16.04
CA MET A 232 20.25 0.53 -15.16
C MET A 232 20.74 1.10 -13.83
N ARG A 233 20.87 2.41 -13.69
CA ARG A 233 21.21 3.06 -12.41
C ARG A 233 20.26 2.69 -11.27
N LEU A 234 19.00 2.41 -11.57
CA LEU A 234 18.07 1.83 -10.58
C LEU A 234 18.67 0.58 -9.90
N TYR A 235 19.19 -0.36 -10.69
CA TYR A 235 19.75 -1.60 -10.18
C TYR A 235 21.16 -1.42 -9.60
N GLU A 236 21.93 -0.51 -10.14
CA GLU A 236 23.25 -0.12 -9.59
C GLU A 236 23.09 0.38 -8.16
N GLU A 237 22.14 1.27 -7.88
CA GLU A 237 21.86 1.79 -6.54
C GLU A 237 21.38 0.68 -5.58
N ILE A 238 20.49 -0.22 -6.03
CA ILE A 238 20.01 -1.34 -5.22
C ILE A 238 21.17 -2.27 -4.85
N ILE A 239 22.02 -2.64 -5.82
CA ILE A 239 23.17 -3.52 -5.61
C ILE A 239 24.20 -2.84 -4.70
N PHE A 240 24.47 -1.55 -4.94
CA PHE A 240 25.38 -0.76 -4.13
C PHE A 240 24.93 -0.69 -2.67
N LEU A 241 23.68 -0.31 -2.41
CA LEU A 241 23.12 -0.25 -1.06
C LEU A 241 23.12 -1.61 -0.37
N LYS A 242 22.74 -2.66 -1.10
CA LYS A 242 22.74 -4.03 -0.58
C LYS A 242 24.14 -4.52 -0.21
N GLY A 243 25.16 -4.13 -0.96
CA GLY A 243 26.54 -4.58 -0.77
C GLY A 243 27.33 -3.79 0.27
N TYR A 244 27.12 -2.49 0.32
CA TYR A 244 28.01 -1.59 1.05
C TYR A 244 27.35 -0.85 2.22
N PHE A 245 26.04 -0.55 2.16
CA PHE A 245 25.40 0.24 3.19
C PHE A 245 24.95 -0.65 4.38
N LYS A 246 25.29 -0.21 5.59
CA LYS A 246 24.95 -0.96 6.82
C LYS A 246 23.66 -0.51 7.50
N GLY A 247 23.20 0.70 7.19
CA GLY A 247 21.93 1.23 7.70
C GLY A 247 20.70 0.65 7.02
N LYS A 248 19.54 1.20 7.31
CA LYS A 248 18.29 0.83 6.63
C LYS A 248 18.14 1.61 5.33
N TRP A 249 17.68 0.95 4.29
CA TRP A 249 17.49 1.61 2.99
C TRP A 249 16.27 1.09 2.25
N VAL A 250 15.72 1.94 1.42
CA VAL A 250 14.67 1.63 0.47
C VAL A 250 14.90 2.34 -0.85
N VAL A 251 14.77 1.60 -1.95
CA VAL A 251 14.72 2.14 -3.31
C VAL A 251 13.33 1.91 -3.85
N GLU A 252 12.70 2.96 -4.35
CA GLU A 252 11.34 2.92 -4.87
C GLU A 252 11.33 3.17 -6.38
N ASN A 253 10.46 2.47 -7.10
CA ASN A 253 10.14 2.81 -8.48
C ASN A 253 8.72 2.35 -8.85
N VAL A 254 8.22 2.79 -9.99
CA VAL A 254 6.94 2.34 -10.52
C VAL A 254 6.96 0.86 -10.91
N ILE A 255 5.80 0.19 -10.94
CA ILE A 255 5.69 -1.15 -11.50
C ILE A 255 6.15 -1.12 -12.96
N SER A 256 7.22 -1.86 -13.26
CA SER A 256 7.89 -1.84 -14.56
C SER A 256 7.08 -2.54 -15.65
N TRP A 257 7.37 -2.20 -16.91
CA TRP A 257 6.84 -2.88 -18.09
C TRP A 257 7.55 -4.19 -18.42
N TYR A 258 8.65 -4.48 -17.73
CA TYR A 258 9.47 -5.68 -17.84
C TYR A 258 9.54 -6.37 -16.46
N GLU A 259 9.97 -7.63 -16.44
CA GLU A 259 10.22 -8.36 -15.19
C GLU A 259 11.42 -7.74 -14.46
N PRO A 260 11.29 -7.36 -13.19
CA PRO A 260 12.40 -6.79 -12.44
C PRO A 260 13.60 -7.74 -12.35
N LEU A 261 14.82 -7.21 -12.48
CA LEU A 261 16.06 -8.01 -12.39
C LEU A 261 16.33 -8.48 -10.95
N LEU A 262 15.85 -7.75 -9.97
CA LEU A 262 15.88 -8.09 -8.55
C LEU A 262 14.44 -8.07 -8.05
N GLU A 263 14.08 -9.06 -7.24
CA GLU A 263 12.72 -9.21 -6.73
C GLU A 263 12.38 -8.08 -5.76
N PRO A 264 11.32 -7.27 -6.05
CA PRO A 264 10.87 -6.20 -5.18
C PRO A 264 9.73 -6.64 -4.27
N GLN A 265 9.53 -5.92 -3.20
CA GLN A 265 8.27 -5.91 -2.47
C GLN A 265 7.28 -5.01 -3.23
N LYS A 266 6.14 -5.58 -3.66
CA LYS A 266 5.13 -4.85 -4.42
C LYS A 266 4.10 -4.24 -3.48
N ARG A 267 3.88 -2.92 -3.60
CA ARG A 267 2.84 -2.23 -2.83
C ARG A 267 2.12 -1.18 -3.67
N GLY A 268 0.80 -1.30 -3.77
CA GLY A 268 -0.01 -0.43 -4.61
C GLY A 268 0.47 -0.43 -6.07
N ARG A 269 0.92 0.74 -6.55
CA ARG A 269 1.44 0.93 -7.91
C ARG A 269 2.96 1.05 -8.00
N HIS A 270 3.69 0.75 -6.91
CA HIS A 270 5.12 0.85 -6.82
C HIS A 270 5.78 -0.49 -6.48
N TYR A 271 7.03 -0.58 -6.82
CA TYR A 271 7.99 -1.57 -6.37
C TYR A 271 8.92 -0.93 -5.34
N PHE A 272 9.24 -1.69 -4.30
CA PHE A 272 10.17 -1.29 -3.26
C PHE A 272 11.22 -2.37 -3.08
N TRP A 273 12.48 -2.00 -3.15
CA TRP A 273 13.61 -2.82 -2.75
C TRP A 273 14.14 -2.27 -1.44
N ALA A 274 14.15 -3.07 -0.40
CA ALA A 274 14.57 -2.64 0.92
C ALA A 274 15.28 -3.79 1.65
N ASN A 275 16.12 -3.45 2.62
CA ASN A 275 16.74 -4.44 3.51
C ASN A 275 15.91 -4.71 4.78
N PHE A 276 14.63 -4.40 4.76
CA PHE A 276 13.63 -4.70 5.77
C PHE A 276 12.31 -5.08 5.09
N GLU A 277 11.45 -5.76 5.83
CA GLU A 277 10.12 -6.13 5.35
C GLU A 277 9.18 -4.93 5.40
N ILE A 278 8.48 -4.68 4.30
CA ILE A 278 7.38 -3.72 4.23
C ILE A 278 6.10 -4.53 4.36
N ILE A 279 5.57 -4.60 5.58
CA ILE A 279 4.41 -5.44 5.91
C ILE A 279 3.21 -4.98 5.07
N GLU A 280 2.49 -5.93 4.47
CA GLU A 280 1.30 -5.64 3.69
C GLU A 280 0.10 -5.46 4.63
N ILE A 281 -0.09 -4.26 5.15
CA ILE A 281 -1.39 -3.81 5.64
C ILE A 281 -2.18 -3.27 4.44
N GLY A 282 -3.47 -3.54 4.34
CA GLY A 282 -4.30 -3.05 3.23
C GLY A 282 -3.99 -1.58 2.92
N TYR A 283 -4.06 -1.18 1.64
CA TYR A 283 -3.69 0.17 1.20
C TYR A 283 -4.70 1.19 1.79
N PRO A 284 -4.36 1.92 2.87
CA PRO A 284 -5.35 2.68 3.65
C PRO A 284 -5.69 4.05 3.04
N TRP A 285 -5.07 4.40 1.92
CA TRP A 285 -5.36 5.63 1.20
C TRP A 285 -5.81 5.30 -0.23
N GLU A 286 -6.82 6.03 -0.68
CA GLU A 286 -7.32 5.85 -2.05
C GLU A 286 -6.19 6.09 -3.05
N PRO A 287 -5.94 5.14 -3.97
CA PRO A 287 -5.06 5.40 -5.09
C PRO A 287 -5.59 6.64 -5.82
N ALA A 288 -4.68 7.48 -6.32
CA ALA A 288 -5.06 8.65 -7.09
C ALA A 288 -6.13 8.27 -8.12
N ALA A 289 -7.36 8.73 -7.91
CA ALA A 289 -8.52 8.23 -8.64
C ALA A 289 -8.46 8.65 -10.10
N GLY A 290 -8.60 7.69 -10.97
CA GLY A 290 -8.90 7.88 -12.37
C GLY A 290 -7.74 7.65 -13.34
N PRO A 291 -8.05 7.35 -14.61
CA PRO A 291 -7.06 7.18 -15.66
C PRO A 291 -6.35 8.51 -15.94
N MET A 292 -5.04 8.46 -16.20
CA MET A 292 -4.15 9.61 -16.36
C MET A 292 -4.61 10.64 -17.40
N ASN A 293 -5.38 10.25 -18.40
CA ASN A 293 -5.96 11.16 -19.39
C ASN A 293 -7.06 12.09 -18.83
N LYS A 294 -7.55 11.84 -17.62
CA LYS A 294 -8.52 12.69 -16.92
C LYS A 294 -7.89 13.67 -15.92
N TRP A 295 -6.59 13.58 -15.65
CA TRP A 295 -5.89 14.44 -14.68
C TRP A 295 -5.98 15.94 -15.04
N ASN A 296 -6.03 16.27 -16.33
CA ASN A 296 -6.21 17.66 -16.79
C ASN A 296 -7.62 18.23 -16.54
N LYS A 297 -8.58 17.41 -16.10
CA LYS A 297 -9.97 17.81 -15.79
C LYS A 297 -10.31 17.71 -14.29
N ILE A 298 -9.38 17.25 -13.46
CA ILE A 298 -9.57 17.12 -12.02
C ILE A 298 -9.07 18.40 -11.37
N ASP A 299 -9.80 18.88 -10.37
CA ASP A 299 -9.40 20.02 -9.55
C ASP A 299 -7.99 19.80 -8.99
N PHE A 300 -7.02 20.61 -9.46
CA PHE A 300 -5.62 20.52 -9.08
C PHE A 300 -5.44 20.75 -7.57
N LYS A 301 -6.26 21.61 -6.97
CA LYS A 301 -6.27 21.87 -5.53
C LYS A 301 -6.63 20.61 -4.75
N ALA A 302 -7.67 19.88 -5.19
CA ALA A 302 -8.06 18.62 -4.56
C ALA A 302 -6.96 17.56 -4.68
N GLN A 303 -6.22 17.54 -5.80
CA GLN A 303 -5.08 16.63 -5.98
C GLN A 303 -3.91 16.98 -5.04
N ALA A 304 -3.53 18.25 -4.93
CA ALA A 304 -2.48 18.69 -4.01
C ALA A 304 -2.83 18.34 -2.56
N SER A 305 -4.08 18.59 -2.14
CA SER A 305 -4.57 18.28 -0.79
C SER A 305 -4.49 16.78 -0.45
N ARG A 306 -4.71 15.89 -1.43
CA ARG A 306 -4.52 14.43 -1.22
C ARG A 306 -3.09 14.06 -0.84
N PHE A 307 -2.12 14.80 -1.33
CA PHE A 307 -0.71 14.66 -0.97
C PHE A 307 -0.30 15.53 0.22
N CYS A 308 -1.25 16.08 0.96
CA CYS A 308 -1.00 16.98 2.08
C CYS A 308 -0.24 18.28 1.70
N PHE A 309 -0.40 18.75 0.46
CA PHE A 309 0.17 20.02 -0.02
C PHE A 309 -0.94 21.02 -0.34
N ASP A 310 -0.65 22.30 -0.14
CA ASP A 310 -1.43 23.37 -0.76
C ASP A 310 -1.07 23.50 -2.24
N GLU A 311 -2.00 23.98 -3.05
CA GLU A 311 -1.75 24.22 -4.47
C GLU A 311 -0.55 25.14 -4.72
N LYS A 312 -0.37 26.15 -3.87
CA LYS A 312 0.74 27.12 -3.92
C LYS A 312 2.12 26.50 -3.66
N ASP A 313 2.16 25.35 -2.96
CA ASP A 313 3.39 24.65 -2.62
C ASP A 313 4.01 23.95 -3.84
N ILE A 314 3.20 23.71 -4.89
CA ILE A 314 3.67 23.02 -6.09
C ILE A 314 4.27 24.05 -7.07
N PRO A 315 5.58 24.00 -7.31
CA PRO A 315 6.26 25.04 -8.09
C PRO A 315 5.94 24.99 -9.59
N ASN A 316 5.99 26.15 -10.23
CA ASN A 316 6.11 26.24 -11.68
C ASN A 316 7.58 26.15 -12.06
N VAL A 317 7.97 25.07 -12.74
CA VAL A 317 9.37 24.83 -13.13
C VAL A 317 9.43 24.62 -14.64
N LYS A 318 10.40 25.28 -15.30
CA LYS A 318 10.61 25.11 -16.73
C LYS A 318 10.90 23.65 -17.07
N GLY A 319 10.13 23.07 -17.97
CA GLY A 319 10.26 21.67 -18.39
C GLY A 319 9.44 20.66 -17.57
N TYR A 320 8.81 21.07 -16.46
CA TYR A 320 7.94 20.21 -15.62
C TYR A 320 6.57 20.86 -15.40
N SER A 321 5.50 20.17 -15.76
CA SER A 321 4.17 20.64 -15.38
C SER A 321 3.94 20.37 -13.88
N ARG A 322 3.17 21.25 -13.21
CA ARG A 322 2.77 21.06 -11.81
C ARG A 322 2.08 19.69 -11.60
N ALA A 323 1.24 19.27 -12.56
CA ALA A 323 0.60 17.95 -12.53
C ALA A 323 1.61 16.80 -12.63
N THR A 324 2.71 16.97 -13.36
CA THR A 324 3.79 15.97 -13.42
C THR A 324 4.48 15.85 -12.07
N ILE A 325 4.80 16.96 -11.42
CA ILE A 325 5.42 16.97 -10.09
C ILE A 325 4.54 16.19 -9.10
N LEU A 326 3.24 16.48 -9.02
CA LEU A 326 2.31 15.76 -8.11
C LEU A 326 2.19 14.28 -8.45
N ARG A 327 2.12 13.93 -9.73
CA ARG A 327 1.98 12.54 -10.16
C ARG A 327 3.18 11.68 -9.78
N ASP A 328 4.37 12.28 -9.80
CA ASP A 328 5.64 11.59 -9.55
C ASP A 328 6.00 11.54 -8.06
N LEU A 329 5.13 12.07 -7.17
CA LEU A 329 5.31 11.97 -5.71
C LEU A 329 4.87 10.60 -5.17
N ILE A 330 5.61 10.15 -4.17
CA ILE A 330 5.13 9.12 -3.24
C ILE A 330 4.14 9.77 -2.28
N HIS A 331 3.05 9.06 -2.00
CA HIS A 331 2.03 9.54 -1.07
C HIS A 331 2.63 9.71 0.33
N PRO A 332 2.39 10.83 1.05
CA PRO A 332 2.98 11.08 2.36
C PRO A 332 2.78 9.97 3.38
N LYS A 333 1.59 9.40 3.46
CA LYS A 333 1.29 8.26 4.35
C LYS A 333 2.08 6.99 3.97
N GLU A 334 2.39 6.80 2.68
CA GLU A 334 3.26 5.71 2.23
C GLU A 334 4.69 5.92 2.74
N GLY A 335 5.22 7.14 2.55
CA GLY A 335 6.55 7.49 3.04
C GLY A 335 6.69 7.31 4.56
N GLU A 336 5.70 7.79 5.33
CA GLU A 336 5.63 7.62 6.78
C GLU A 336 5.57 6.14 7.18
N TYR A 337 4.70 5.36 6.53
CA TYR A 337 4.52 3.95 6.81
C TYR A 337 5.81 3.14 6.57
N ILE A 338 6.48 3.36 5.44
CA ILE A 338 7.73 2.67 5.10
C ILE A 338 8.85 3.03 6.09
N LEU A 339 8.95 4.29 6.51
CA LEU A 339 9.91 4.69 7.54
C LEU A 339 9.63 3.97 8.87
N LYS A 340 8.36 3.83 9.26
CA LYS A 340 7.95 3.05 10.44
C LYS A 340 8.29 1.56 10.29
N CYS A 341 8.12 0.96 9.11
CA CYS A 341 8.55 -0.43 8.86
C CYS A 341 10.05 -0.62 9.03
N ALA A 342 10.87 0.39 8.71
CA ALA A 342 12.32 0.30 8.86
C ALA A 342 12.78 0.24 10.31
N TYR A 343 12.08 0.90 11.23
CA TYR A 343 12.52 1.10 12.62
C TYR A 343 11.51 0.64 13.67
N GLY A 344 10.25 0.46 13.32
CA GLY A 344 9.23 -0.06 14.21
C GLY A 344 9.40 -1.56 14.47
N LYS A 345 9.02 -2.03 15.65
CA LYS A 345 8.82 -3.45 15.92
C LYS A 345 7.55 -3.91 15.21
N THR A 346 7.61 -4.09 13.90
CA THR A 346 6.59 -4.84 13.18
C THR A 346 6.89 -6.34 13.28
N LYS A 347 7.24 -6.82 14.47
CA LYS A 347 7.30 -8.25 14.74
C LYS A 347 5.87 -8.73 14.98
N ILE A 348 5.32 -9.40 14.02
CA ILE A 348 4.37 -10.47 14.29
C ILE A 348 5.21 -11.58 14.93
N GLU A 349 5.30 -11.60 16.27
CA GLU A 349 5.79 -12.78 16.99
C GLU A 349 4.73 -13.85 16.86
N GLY A 350 5.04 -14.92 16.17
CA GLY A 350 4.17 -16.08 16.00
C GLY A 350 4.51 -16.88 14.76
N SER A 351 5.69 -17.48 14.70
CA SER A 351 5.93 -18.68 13.91
C SER A 351 5.57 -19.91 14.74
#